data_55f6367be6dad72183f1ca3ccbb504f1
#
_entry.id   55f6367be6dad72183f1ca3ccbb504f1
#
_cell.length_a   1.000
_cell.length_b   1.000
_cell.length_c   1.000
_cell.angle_alpha   90.00
_cell.angle_beta   90.00
_cell.angle_gamma   90.00
#
_symmetry.space_group_name_H-M   'P 1'
#
loop_
_entity.id
_entity.type
_entity.pdbx_description
1 polymer ?
#
loop_
_entity_poly.entity_id
_entity_poly.type
_entity_poly.pdbx_seq_one_letter_code
_entity_poly.pdbx_strand_id
1 'polypeptide(L)'
;NRIMGHIFVSWLHPFKEHRFVIVGAKAMIRFEDSAEGKPLIFYNKTVDWIDNIPTPQNGPTKHIDYDSAMPLTEELNYFVNHLNGSPITICNSESAVDVMKILEAATESLTGELKNHD
;
A
#
# COMPACT_ATOMS: atom_id res chain seq x y z
N ASN A 1 17.36 -7.49 -4.02
CA ASN A 1 15.90 -7.73 -4.16
C ASN A 1 15.26 -6.47 -4.74
N ARG A 2 14.50 -6.62 -5.81
CA ARG A 2 13.79 -5.52 -6.45
C ARG A 2 12.33 -5.60 -6.03
N ILE A 3 11.84 -4.55 -5.33
CA ILE A 3 10.43 -4.38 -5.02
C ILE A 3 9.82 -3.51 -6.12
N MET A 4 8.67 -3.90 -6.64
CA MET A 4 7.91 -3.13 -7.62
C MET A 4 6.61 -2.68 -6.96
N GLY A 5 6.30 -1.39 -7.06
CA GLY A 5 5.04 -0.80 -6.60
C GLY A 5 4.18 -0.39 -7.80
N HIS A 6 2.88 -0.53 -7.64
CA HIS A 6 1.88 0.00 -8.57
C HIS A 6 0.84 0.77 -7.76
N ILE A 7 0.61 2.04 -8.11
CA ILE A 7 -0.38 2.91 -7.47
C ILE A 7 -1.39 3.31 -8.53
N PHE A 8 -2.67 3.06 -8.26
CA PHE A 8 -3.77 3.52 -9.09
C PHE A 8 -4.63 4.49 -8.30
N VAL A 9 -4.86 5.69 -8.86
CA VAL A 9 -5.73 6.71 -8.28
C VAL A 9 -6.57 7.31 -9.40
N SER A 10 -7.84 7.60 -9.14
CA SER A 10 -8.71 8.23 -10.12
C SER A 10 -9.87 8.96 -9.43
N TRP A 11 -10.14 10.20 -9.87
CA TRP A 11 -11.34 10.95 -9.50
C TRP A 11 -12.60 10.48 -10.24
N LEU A 12 -12.42 9.81 -11.37
CA LEU A 12 -13.52 9.37 -12.23
C LEU A 12 -13.97 7.93 -11.93
N HIS A 13 -13.35 7.28 -10.94
CA HIS A 13 -13.73 5.93 -10.56
C HIS A 13 -15.12 5.93 -9.91
N PRO A 14 -16.08 5.12 -10.38
CA PRO A 14 -17.47 5.17 -9.91
C PRO A 14 -17.65 4.62 -8.48
N PHE A 15 -16.65 3.92 -7.95
CA PHE A 15 -16.67 3.34 -6.63
C PHE A 15 -15.56 3.93 -5.75
N LYS A 16 -15.86 4.08 -4.45
CA LYS A 16 -14.81 4.37 -3.48
C LYS A 16 -14.02 3.08 -3.23
N GLU A 17 -12.81 3.02 -3.72
CA GLU A 17 -11.87 1.92 -3.49
C GLU A 17 -10.64 2.40 -2.76
N HIS A 18 -10.38 1.83 -1.57
CA HIS A 18 -9.12 2.01 -0.85
C HIS A 18 -8.58 0.62 -0.55
N ARG A 19 -7.76 0.11 -1.46
CA ARG A 19 -7.23 -1.24 -1.38
C ARG A 19 -5.71 -1.22 -1.37
N PHE A 20 -5.13 -1.98 -0.46
CA PHE A 20 -3.70 -2.21 -0.40
C PHE A 20 -3.41 -3.70 -0.53
N VAL A 21 -2.53 -4.07 -1.46
CA VAL A 21 -2.18 -5.47 -1.73
C VAL A 21 -0.67 -5.61 -1.71
N ILE A 22 -0.18 -6.56 -0.92
CA ILE A 22 1.21 -6.99 -0.94
C ILE A 22 1.26 -8.38 -1.58
N VAL A 23 2.04 -8.50 -2.64
CA VAL A 23 2.27 -9.77 -3.32
C VAL A 23 3.70 -10.23 -3.01
N GLY A 24 3.82 -11.27 -2.23
CA GLY A 24 5.07 -11.95 -1.92
C GLY A 24 5.25 -13.25 -2.72
N ALA A 25 6.45 -13.81 -2.66
CA ALA A 25 6.76 -15.06 -3.37
C ALA A 25 6.01 -16.29 -2.83
N LYS A 26 5.55 -16.25 -1.59
CA LYS A 26 4.92 -17.40 -0.92
C LYS A 26 3.47 -17.16 -0.48
N ALA A 27 3.03 -15.90 -0.47
CA ALA A 27 1.71 -15.51 0.00
C ALA A 27 1.38 -14.09 -0.43
N MET A 28 0.12 -13.70 -0.28
CA MET A 28 -0.38 -12.36 -0.54
C MET A 28 -1.19 -11.87 0.65
N ILE A 29 -1.19 -10.57 0.88
CA ILE A 29 -2.04 -9.92 1.87
C ILE A 29 -2.83 -8.82 1.17
N ARG A 30 -4.13 -8.73 1.48
CA ARG A 30 -5.00 -7.65 1.04
C ARG A 30 -5.63 -6.97 2.24
N PHE A 31 -5.52 -5.66 2.28
CA PHE A 31 -6.31 -4.79 3.16
C PHE A 31 -7.31 -4.00 2.32
N GLU A 32 -8.56 -3.95 2.74
CA GLU A 32 -9.65 -3.26 2.03
C GLU A 32 -10.35 -2.27 2.96
N ASP A 33 -9.86 -1.02 2.99
CA ASP A 33 -10.39 0.02 3.88
C ASP A 33 -11.78 0.52 3.47
N SER A 34 -12.17 0.35 2.22
CA SER A 34 -13.48 0.76 1.70
C SER A 34 -14.59 -0.26 1.91
N ALA A 35 -14.26 -1.50 2.27
CA ALA A 35 -15.24 -2.54 2.55
C ALA A 35 -15.75 -2.49 4.00
N GLU A 36 -16.96 -2.97 4.23
CA GLU A 36 -17.50 -3.13 5.57
C GLU A 36 -16.60 -4.06 6.40
N GLY A 37 -16.32 -3.67 7.65
CA GLY A 37 -15.40 -4.40 8.53
C GLY A 37 -13.92 -4.30 8.16
N LYS A 38 -13.56 -3.57 7.12
CA LYS A 38 -12.18 -3.31 6.69
C LYS A 38 -11.28 -4.56 6.74
N PRO A 39 -11.61 -5.62 5.99
CA PRO A 39 -10.96 -6.92 6.14
C PRO A 39 -9.48 -6.89 5.77
N LEU A 40 -8.66 -7.51 6.63
CA LEU A 40 -7.27 -7.87 6.35
C LEU A 40 -7.23 -9.37 6.05
N ILE A 41 -6.88 -9.72 4.82
CA ILE A 41 -6.99 -11.09 4.33
C ILE A 41 -5.62 -11.60 3.87
N PHE A 42 -5.23 -12.73 4.42
CA PHE A 42 -4.07 -13.49 3.98
C PHE A 42 -4.51 -14.56 2.98
N TYR A 43 -3.79 -14.63 1.86
CA TYR A 43 -3.96 -15.63 0.83
C TYR A 43 -2.70 -16.49 0.76
N ASN A 44 -2.83 -17.76 1.06
CA ASN A 44 -1.75 -18.72 0.82
C ASN A 44 -1.75 -19.13 -0.67
N LYS A 45 -1.33 -18.18 -1.51
CA LYS A 45 -1.30 -18.34 -2.97
C LYS A 45 0.10 -18.09 -3.46
N THR A 46 0.58 -19.00 -4.30
CA THR A 46 1.87 -18.89 -4.99
C THR A 46 1.70 -19.14 -6.48
N VAL A 47 2.71 -18.81 -7.25
CA VAL A 47 2.82 -19.22 -8.64
C VAL A 47 4.11 -20.02 -8.76
N ASP A 48 3.96 -21.32 -9.04
CA ASP A 48 5.09 -22.21 -9.32
C ASP A 48 5.31 -22.30 -10.84
N TRP A 49 6.54 -22.52 -11.23
CA TRP A 49 6.90 -22.75 -12.62
C TRP A 49 7.03 -24.24 -12.86
N ILE A 50 6.07 -24.84 -13.56
CA ILE A 50 6.07 -26.25 -13.94
C ILE A 50 6.27 -26.30 -15.47
N ASP A 51 7.34 -26.90 -15.93
CA ASP A 51 7.69 -26.98 -17.36
C ASP A 51 7.72 -25.61 -18.06
N ASN A 52 8.25 -24.59 -17.40
CA ASN A 52 8.23 -23.19 -17.82
C ASN A 52 6.83 -22.55 -17.97
N ILE A 53 5.81 -23.17 -17.43
CA ILE A 53 4.44 -22.64 -17.40
C ILE A 53 4.14 -22.13 -15.99
N PRO A 54 3.71 -20.85 -15.83
CA PRO A 54 3.31 -20.32 -14.53
C PRO A 54 2.02 -21.00 -14.08
N THR A 55 2.09 -21.78 -13.03
CA THR A 55 0.98 -22.57 -12.50
C THR A 55 0.56 -22.02 -11.14
N PRO A 56 -0.64 -21.42 -11.01
CA PRO A 56 -1.13 -20.93 -9.75
C PRO A 56 -1.41 -22.07 -8.75
N GLN A 57 -0.88 -21.92 -7.55
CA GLN A 57 -1.16 -22.77 -6.40
C GLN A 57 -2.11 -22.03 -5.46
N ASN A 58 -3.25 -22.63 -5.14
CA ASN A 58 -4.25 -22.05 -4.28
C ASN A 58 -4.28 -22.79 -2.94
N GLY A 59 -3.86 -22.11 -1.88
CA GLY A 59 -4.04 -22.56 -0.51
C GLY A 59 -5.22 -21.86 0.19
N PRO A 60 -5.44 -22.14 1.47
CA PRO A 60 -6.53 -21.54 2.24
C PRO A 60 -6.37 -20.04 2.39
N THR A 61 -7.50 -19.36 2.42
CA THR A 61 -7.59 -17.94 2.76
C THR A 61 -7.87 -17.81 4.25
N LYS A 62 -7.21 -16.84 4.90
CA LYS A 62 -7.38 -16.57 6.33
C LYS A 62 -7.65 -15.09 6.55
N HIS A 63 -8.66 -14.76 7.34
CA HIS A 63 -8.85 -13.45 7.91
C HIS A 63 -7.84 -13.25 9.05
N ILE A 64 -7.22 -12.08 9.06
CA ILE A 64 -6.30 -11.68 10.14
C ILE A 64 -7.03 -10.66 10.99
N ASP A 65 -7.18 -10.97 12.26
CA ASP A 65 -7.70 -10.02 13.23
C ASP A 65 -6.63 -8.98 13.55
N TYR A 66 -7.02 -7.71 13.63
CA TYR A 66 -6.15 -6.60 14.00
C TYR A 66 -6.94 -5.62 14.85
N ASP A 67 -6.21 -4.77 15.58
CA ASP A 67 -6.84 -3.71 16.34
C ASP A 67 -7.42 -2.65 15.40
N SER A 68 -8.73 -2.45 15.47
CA SER A 68 -9.47 -1.50 14.66
C SER A 68 -9.57 -0.12 15.30
N ALA A 69 -8.53 0.31 16.01
CA ALA A 69 -8.44 1.66 16.57
C ALA A 69 -8.70 2.73 15.50
N MET A 70 -9.25 3.87 15.91
CA MET A 70 -9.51 4.98 14.99
C MET A 70 -8.19 5.61 14.54
N PRO A 71 -7.85 5.59 13.23
CA PRO A 71 -6.55 6.04 12.73
C PRO A 71 -6.17 7.46 13.17
N LEU A 72 -7.12 8.40 13.10
CA LEU A 72 -6.89 9.78 13.52
C LEU A 72 -6.59 9.90 15.02
N THR A 73 -7.25 9.09 15.85
CA THR A 73 -6.97 9.06 17.29
C THR A 73 -5.57 8.55 17.56
N GLU A 74 -5.15 7.51 16.87
CA GLU A 74 -3.79 6.96 17.01
C GLU A 74 -2.72 7.98 16.54
N GLU A 75 -2.97 8.67 15.43
CA GLU A 75 -2.09 9.72 14.93
C GLU A 75 -1.93 10.85 15.95
N LEU A 76 -3.04 11.35 16.53
CA LEU A 76 -3.01 12.39 17.53
C LEU A 76 -2.33 11.93 18.82
N ASN A 77 -2.59 10.72 19.27
CA ASN A 77 -1.92 10.13 20.43
C ASN A 77 -0.41 10.01 20.19
N TYR A 78 -0.02 9.56 19.00
CA TYR A 78 1.39 9.46 18.64
C TYR A 78 2.05 10.85 18.67
N PHE A 79 1.43 11.86 18.07
CA PHE A 79 1.92 13.24 18.08
C PHE A 79 2.09 13.77 19.51
N VAL A 80 1.05 13.68 20.34
CA VAL A 80 1.07 14.19 21.73
C VAL A 80 2.14 13.49 22.57
N ASN A 81 2.30 12.18 22.40
CA ASN A 81 3.29 11.38 23.15
C ASN A 81 4.74 11.71 22.76
N HIS A 82 4.97 12.36 21.63
CA HIS A 82 6.31 12.76 21.17
C HIS A 82 6.63 14.26 21.37
N LEU A 83 5.71 15.03 21.94
CA LEU A 83 5.96 16.45 22.28
C LEU A 83 7.07 16.65 23.33
N ASN A 84 7.40 15.61 24.08
CA ASN A 84 8.49 15.61 25.07
C ASN A 84 9.89 15.46 24.47
N GLY A 85 10.01 15.39 23.11
CA GLY A 85 11.28 15.22 22.41
C GLY A 85 11.71 13.76 22.21
N SER A 86 10.83 12.79 22.46
CA SER A 86 11.08 11.39 22.10
C SER A 86 11.30 11.24 20.59
N PRO A 87 12.16 10.33 20.13
CA PRO A 87 12.42 10.15 18.70
C PRO A 87 11.18 9.72 17.94
N ILE A 88 10.85 10.48 16.89
CA ILE A 88 9.76 10.15 15.95
C ILE A 88 10.28 9.11 14.96
N THR A 89 9.70 7.93 14.95
CA THR A 89 10.10 6.80 14.09
C THR A 89 9.13 6.55 12.93
N ILE A 90 7.92 7.08 13.00
CA ILE A 90 6.88 6.96 11.97
C ILE A 90 6.49 8.37 11.52
N CYS A 91 6.27 8.57 10.24
CA CYS A 91 5.86 9.88 9.68
C CYS A 91 6.78 11.03 10.06
N ASN A 92 8.07 10.79 10.11
CA ASN A 92 9.10 11.80 10.39
C ASN A 92 9.37 12.68 9.14
N SER A 93 10.19 13.72 9.30
CA SER A 93 10.53 14.65 8.21
C SER A 93 11.22 13.96 7.03
N GLU A 94 12.03 12.94 7.28
CA GLU A 94 12.73 12.18 6.23
C GLU A 94 11.71 11.40 5.36
N SER A 95 10.76 10.71 5.97
CA SER A 95 9.69 10.02 5.23
C SER A 95 8.80 11.00 4.44
N ALA A 96 8.54 12.18 4.98
CA ALA A 96 7.80 13.22 4.26
C ALA A 96 8.55 13.70 3.01
N VAL A 97 9.87 13.93 3.11
CA VAL A 97 10.72 14.29 1.97
C VAL A 97 10.74 13.19 0.92
N ASP A 98 10.80 11.93 1.33
CA ASP A 98 10.79 10.81 0.38
C ASP A 98 9.46 10.67 -0.37
N VAL A 99 8.33 10.90 0.30
CA VAL A 99 7.02 10.98 -0.35
C VAL A 99 6.98 12.13 -1.37
N MET A 100 7.49 13.31 -1.01
CA MET A 100 7.53 14.46 -1.93
C MET A 100 8.38 14.19 -3.17
N LYS A 101 9.53 13.53 -3.03
CA LYS A 101 10.37 13.14 -4.19
C LYS A 101 9.62 12.19 -5.14
N ILE A 102 8.85 11.24 -4.59
CA ILE A 102 8.05 10.31 -5.40
C ILE A 102 6.96 11.07 -6.17
N LEU A 103 6.26 12.00 -5.51
CA LEU A 103 5.22 12.81 -6.14
C LEU A 103 5.79 13.74 -7.23
N GLU A 104 6.95 14.35 -6.97
CA GLU A 104 7.65 15.19 -7.96
C GLU A 104 8.03 14.37 -9.19
N ALA A 105 8.67 13.22 -9.01
CA ALA A 105 9.05 12.33 -10.10
C ALA A 105 7.83 11.84 -10.91
N ALA A 106 6.70 11.55 -10.26
CA ALA A 106 5.46 11.18 -10.93
C ALA A 106 4.90 12.36 -11.77
N THR A 107 4.96 13.57 -11.23
CA THR A 107 4.52 14.79 -11.94
C THR A 107 5.41 15.10 -13.14
N GLU A 108 6.72 14.97 -13.00
CA GLU A 108 7.68 15.15 -14.10
C GLU A 108 7.44 14.13 -15.22
N SER A 109 7.20 12.86 -14.87
CA SER A 109 6.88 11.82 -15.84
C SER A 109 5.60 12.16 -16.62
N LEU A 110 4.55 12.58 -15.93
CA LEU A 110 3.28 12.98 -16.54
C LEU A 110 3.44 14.17 -17.48
N THR A 111 4.15 15.22 -17.05
CA THR A 111 4.36 16.44 -17.85
C THR A 111 5.38 16.25 -18.98
N GLY A 112 6.33 15.34 -18.84
CA GLY A 112 7.30 14.97 -19.86
C GLY A 112 6.66 14.22 -21.02
N GLU A 113 5.70 13.36 -20.78
CA GLU A 113 4.92 12.68 -21.81
C GLU A 113 4.04 13.65 -22.61
N LEU A 114 3.44 14.64 -21.96
CA LEU A 114 2.62 15.66 -22.62
C LEU A 114 3.43 16.55 -23.58
N LYS A 115 4.72 16.77 -23.32
CA LYS A 115 5.60 17.56 -24.20
C LYS A 115 6.02 16.83 -25.48
N ASN A 116 5.88 15.51 -25.54
CA ASN A 116 6.26 14.71 -26.70
C ASN A 116 5.08 14.43 -27.66
N HIS A 117 3.89 14.94 -27.38
CA HIS A 117 2.68 14.79 -28.21
C HIS A 117 2.21 16.08 -28.92
N ASP A 118 2.95 17.19 -28.76
CA ASP A 118 2.80 18.43 -29.53
C ASP A 118 3.86 18.50 -30.64
#